data_0f9c56f10b532ab7f7d53676ca92983f
#
_entry.id   0f9c56f10b532ab7f7d53676ca92983f
#
_cell.length_a   1.000
_cell.length_b   1.000
_cell.length_c   1.000
_cell.angle_alpha   90.00
_cell.angle_beta   90.00
_cell.angle_gamma   90.00
#
_symmetry.space_group_name_H-M   'P 1'
#
loop_
_entity.id
_entity.type
_entity.pdbx_description
1 polymer ?
#
loop_
_entity_poly.entity_id
_entity_poly.type
_entity_poly.pdbx_seq_one_letter_code
_entity_poly.pdbx_strand_id
1 'polypeptide(L)'
;MNEKLSWFWFTSLLEMNRKTQGEILSVAVHPEELRKLSGETAMTLLSKRQYQLFLKTREESYICRRYDRLKEQNADYIIWKEPDYPERLRQIYDYPFGIFRKGRPVDSCLSLAMGGARSCTLYGREMAEYMA
;
A
#
# COMPACT_ATOMS: atom_id res chain seq x y z
N MET A 1 -0.70 17.20 7.16
CA MET A 1 -0.74 15.73 7.34
C MET A 1 0.69 15.20 7.42
N ASN A 2 0.97 14.16 8.21
CA ASN A 2 2.32 13.61 8.27
C ASN A 2 2.63 12.75 7.03
N GLU A 3 3.93 12.48 6.77
CA GLU A 3 4.39 11.76 5.58
C GLU A 3 3.76 10.36 5.47
N LYS A 4 3.70 9.61 6.56
CA LYS A 4 3.14 8.26 6.60
C LYS A 4 1.67 8.20 6.19
N LEU A 5 0.86 9.15 6.66
CA LEU A 5 -0.56 9.25 6.29
C LEU A 5 -0.74 9.65 4.82
N SER A 6 0.15 10.50 4.28
CA SER A 6 0.13 10.87 2.87
C SER A 6 0.40 9.66 1.98
N TRP A 7 1.37 8.84 2.33
CA TRP A 7 1.67 7.60 1.61
C TRP A 7 0.59 6.55 1.79
N PHE A 8 0.02 6.39 3.01
CA PHE A 8 -1.11 5.52 3.26
C PHE A 8 -2.31 5.86 2.35
N TRP A 9 -2.67 7.13 2.26
CA TRP A 9 -3.73 7.58 1.37
C TRP A 9 -3.42 7.25 -0.10
N PHE A 10 -2.25 7.62 -0.57
CA PHE A 10 -1.84 7.48 -1.95
C PHE A 10 -1.81 6.02 -2.41
N THR A 11 -1.23 5.14 -1.61
CA THR A 11 -1.04 3.73 -2.00
C THR A 11 -2.27 2.85 -1.75
N SER A 12 -3.07 3.18 -0.73
CA SER A 12 -4.14 2.31 -0.26
C SER A 12 -5.53 2.79 -0.65
N LEU A 13 -5.77 4.10 -0.60
CA LEU A 13 -7.11 4.63 -0.78
C LEU A 13 -7.43 5.04 -2.22
N LEU A 14 -6.44 5.22 -3.08
CA LEU A 14 -6.61 5.55 -4.50
C LEU A 14 -6.64 4.31 -5.41
N GLU A 15 -6.43 3.13 -4.88
CA GLU A 15 -6.50 1.84 -5.59
C GLU A 15 -5.66 1.83 -6.90
N MET A 16 -4.47 2.41 -6.86
CA MET A 16 -3.57 2.48 -8.00
C MET A 16 -2.55 1.35 -7.97
N ASN A 17 -2.24 0.79 -9.13
CA ASN A 17 -1.10 -0.12 -9.25
C ASN A 17 0.23 0.65 -9.17
N ARG A 18 1.34 -0.08 -8.97
CA ARG A 18 2.68 0.52 -8.76
C ARG A 18 3.16 1.35 -9.94
N LYS A 19 2.85 0.92 -11.18
CA LYS A 19 3.19 1.66 -12.40
C LYS A 19 2.50 3.03 -12.42
N THR A 20 1.19 3.06 -12.24
CA THR A 20 0.42 4.32 -12.19
C THR A 20 0.88 5.22 -11.04
N GLN A 21 1.22 4.65 -9.88
CA GLN A 21 1.79 5.41 -8.78
C GLN A 21 3.10 6.11 -9.20
N GLY A 22 3.98 5.41 -9.92
CA GLY A 22 5.23 5.96 -10.44
C GLY A 22 5.01 7.08 -11.46
N GLU A 23 4.07 6.89 -12.39
CA GLU A 23 3.70 7.89 -13.39
C GLU A 23 3.18 9.18 -12.74
N ILE A 24 2.32 9.08 -11.73
CA ILE A 24 1.80 10.24 -11.00
C ILE A 24 2.90 10.94 -10.22
N LEU A 25 3.77 10.20 -9.55
CA LEU A 25 4.87 10.77 -8.77
C LEU A 25 5.94 11.45 -9.65
N SER A 26 6.05 11.10 -10.92
CA SER A 26 6.91 11.82 -11.84
C SER A 26 6.44 13.27 -12.10
N VAL A 27 5.16 13.53 -11.88
CA VAL A 27 4.54 14.86 -12.03
C VAL A 27 4.35 15.56 -10.69
N ALA A 28 3.77 14.87 -9.72
CA ALA A 28 3.39 15.44 -8.42
C ALA A 28 4.46 15.27 -7.32
N VAL A 29 5.62 14.70 -7.62
CA VAL A 29 6.77 14.48 -6.73
C VAL A 29 6.44 13.81 -5.39
N HIS A 30 5.39 14.26 -4.69
CA HIS A 30 4.97 13.75 -3.39
C HIS A 30 3.45 13.58 -3.29
N PRO A 31 2.92 12.54 -2.60
CA PRO A 31 1.48 12.33 -2.41
C PRO A 31 0.70 13.54 -1.86
N GLU A 32 1.32 14.32 -0.98
CA GLU A 32 0.70 15.51 -0.41
C GLU A 32 0.46 16.61 -1.46
N GLU A 33 1.30 16.70 -2.48
CA GLU A 33 1.11 17.63 -3.59
C GLU A 33 -0.10 17.22 -4.42
N LEU A 34 -0.20 15.94 -4.78
CA LEU A 34 -1.37 15.41 -5.46
C LEU A 34 -2.66 15.72 -4.67
N ARG A 35 -2.65 15.52 -3.35
CA ARG A 35 -3.80 15.75 -2.48
C ARG A 35 -4.29 17.19 -2.51
N LYS A 36 -3.37 18.14 -2.65
CA LYS A 36 -3.66 19.60 -2.69
C LYS A 36 -4.04 20.11 -4.05
N LEU A 37 -3.92 19.31 -5.11
CA LEU A 37 -4.28 19.75 -6.46
C LEU A 37 -5.75 20.19 -6.54
N SER A 38 -6.01 21.11 -7.46
CA SER A 38 -7.38 21.44 -7.85
C SER A 38 -8.07 20.21 -8.46
N GLY A 39 -9.39 20.17 -8.40
CA GLY A 39 -10.15 19.08 -9.03
C GLY A 39 -9.86 18.96 -10.51
N GLU A 40 -9.73 20.08 -11.25
CA GLU A 40 -9.43 20.09 -12.67
C GLU A 40 -8.07 19.45 -12.99
N THR A 41 -7.02 19.85 -12.27
CA THR A 41 -5.68 19.30 -12.47
C THR A 41 -5.63 17.81 -12.06
N ALA A 42 -6.26 17.41 -10.96
CA ALA A 42 -6.31 16.02 -10.57
C ALA A 42 -7.05 15.15 -11.61
N MET A 43 -8.08 15.68 -12.26
CA MET A 43 -8.84 14.98 -13.29
C MET A 43 -8.00 14.69 -14.56
N THR A 44 -6.98 15.47 -14.85
CA THR A 44 -6.07 15.19 -15.98
C THR A 44 -5.06 14.09 -15.69
N LEU A 45 -4.73 13.87 -14.40
CA LEU A 45 -3.73 12.89 -13.97
C LEU A 45 -4.34 11.55 -13.58
N LEU A 46 -5.60 11.53 -13.15
CA LEU A 46 -6.26 10.37 -12.58
C LEU A 46 -7.31 9.78 -13.54
N SER A 47 -7.42 8.48 -13.59
CA SER A 47 -8.55 7.83 -14.24
C SER A 47 -9.87 8.24 -13.58
N LYS A 48 -11.00 8.09 -14.29
CA LYS A 48 -12.34 8.41 -13.75
C LYS A 48 -12.60 7.78 -12.37
N ARG A 49 -12.24 6.51 -12.19
CA ARG A 49 -12.40 5.81 -10.89
C ARG A 49 -11.51 6.40 -9.80
N GLN A 50 -10.24 6.62 -10.11
CA GLN A 50 -9.27 7.20 -9.18
C GLN A 50 -9.64 8.64 -8.80
N TYR A 51 -10.16 9.42 -9.75
CA TYR A 51 -10.64 10.77 -9.47
C TYR A 51 -11.84 10.79 -8.52
N GLN A 52 -12.78 9.86 -8.67
CA GLN A 52 -13.88 9.72 -7.70
C GLN A 52 -13.37 9.34 -6.30
N LEU A 53 -12.40 8.41 -6.22
CA LEU A 53 -11.75 8.08 -4.95
C LEU A 53 -10.99 9.26 -4.37
N PHE A 54 -10.27 10.01 -5.19
CA PHE A 54 -9.57 11.24 -4.80
C PHE A 54 -10.54 12.23 -4.13
N LEU A 55 -11.64 12.57 -4.79
CA LEU A 55 -12.65 13.49 -4.22
C LEU A 55 -13.21 13.00 -2.87
N LYS A 56 -13.47 11.69 -2.78
CA LYS A 56 -14.04 11.08 -1.57
C LYS A 56 -13.06 10.97 -0.43
N THR A 57 -11.76 10.77 -0.70
CA THR A 57 -10.78 10.35 0.31
C THR A 57 -9.72 11.38 0.64
N ARG A 58 -9.65 12.53 -0.08
CA ARG A 58 -8.59 13.53 0.09
C ARG A 58 -8.61 14.29 1.42
N GLU A 59 -9.74 14.26 2.13
CA GLU A 59 -9.87 14.96 3.40
C GLU A 59 -9.06 14.27 4.50
N GLU A 60 -8.24 15.06 5.21
CA GLU A 60 -7.34 14.54 6.24
C GLU A 60 -8.08 13.78 7.34
N SER A 61 -9.25 14.28 7.75
CA SER A 61 -10.11 13.62 8.74
C SER A 61 -10.56 12.22 8.29
N TYR A 62 -10.81 12.04 6.99
CA TYR A 62 -11.17 10.74 6.44
C TYR A 62 -9.97 9.79 6.47
N ILE A 63 -8.79 10.27 6.08
CA ILE A 63 -7.56 9.49 6.06
C ILE A 63 -7.20 9.02 7.47
N CYS A 64 -7.26 9.93 8.46
CA CYS A 64 -7.02 9.60 9.87
C CYS A 64 -7.96 8.50 10.35
N ARG A 65 -9.27 8.66 10.18
CA ARG A 65 -10.24 7.62 10.57
C ARG A 65 -9.98 6.27 9.93
N ARG A 66 -9.54 6.24 8.65
CA ARG A 66 -9.19 4.98 7.98
C ARG A 66 -7.93 4.35 8.55
N TYR A 67 -6.96 5.18 8.93
CA TYR A 67 -5.72 4.73 9.56
C TYR A 67 -5.96 4.23 10.99
N ASP A 68 -6.81 4.92 11.77
CA ASP A 68 -7.17 4.50 13.13
C ASP A 68 -7.86 3.14 13.12
N ARG A 69 -8.79 2.90 12.19
CA ARG A 69 -9.40 1.57 12.01
C ARG A 69 -8.40 0.47 11.69
N LEU A 70 -7.32 0.78 10.97
CA LEU A 70 -6.24 -0.17 10.73
C LEU A 70 -5.56 -0.55 12.05
N LYS A 71 -5.28 0.44 12.88
CA LYS A 71 -4.69 0.23 14.21
C LYS A 71 -5.59 -0.57 15.16
N GLU A 72 -6.89 -0.31 15.15
CA GLU A 72 -7.88 -1.08 15.92
C GLU A 72 -7.87 -2.58 15.56
N GLN A 73 -7.50 -2.93 14.34
CA GLN A 73 -7.34 -4.32 13.88
C GLN A 73 -5.98 -4.92 14.20
N ASN A 74 -5.14 -4.27 15.03
CA ASN A 74 -3.77 -4.65 15.33
C ASN A 74 -2.90 -4.78 14.05
N ALA A 75 -3.19 -3.95 13.06
CA ALA A 75 -2.41 -3.87 11.84
C ALA A 75 -1.69 -2.53 11.76
N ASP A 76 -0.53 -2.50 11.13
CA ASP A 76 0.26 -1.31 10.88
C ASP A 76 0.50 -1.11 9.39
N TYR A 77 0.74 0.13 9.01
CA TYR A 77 1.16 0.50 7.68
C TYR A 77 2.60 1.03 7.75
N ILE A 78 3.48 0.46 6.96
CA ILE A 78 4.92 0.74 6.97
C ILE A 78 5.32 1.25 5.60
N ILE A 79 5.97 2.41 5.54
CA ILE A 79 6.49 2.97 4.29
C ILE A 79 7.94 2.52 4.07
N TRP A 80 8.38 2.50 2.81
CA TRP A 80 9.72 2.01 2.43
C TRP A 80 10.90 2.77 3.06
N LYS A 81 10.65 3.96 3.59
CA LYS A 81 11.66 4.77 4.30
C LYS A 81 11.85 4.36 5.76
N GLU A 82 10.91 3.61 6.33
CA GLU A 82 10.97 3.23 7.73
C GLU A 82 11.95 2.07 7.96
N PRO A 83 12.62 2.02 9.12
CA PRO A 83 13.55 0.94 9.46
C PRO A 83 12.89 -0.45 9.45
N ASP A 84 11.62 -0.50 9.84
CA ASP A 84 10.81 -1.72 9.91
C ASP A 84 10.38 -2.27 8.53
N TYR A 85 10.67 -1.54 7.44
CA TYR A 85 10.35 -2.03 6.11
C TYR A 85 11.35 -3.11 5.68
N PRO A 86 10.88 -4.28 5.20
CA PRO A 86 11.77 -5.39 4.86
C PRO A 86 12.81 -5.01 3.81
N GLU A 87 14.10 -5.16 4.14
CA GLU A 87 15.20 -4.79 3.25
C GLU A 87 15.17 -5.54 1.91
N ARG A 88 14.86 -6.83 1.94
CA ARG A 88 14.72 -7.65 0.72
C ARG A 88 13.65 -7.12 -0.23
N LEU A 89 12.61 -6.49 0.32
CA LEU A 89 11.53 -5.92 -0.48
C LEU A 89 11.95 -4.61 -1.15
N ARG A 90 12.90 -3.86 -0.58
CA ARG A 90 13.49 -2.66 -1.22
C ARG A 90 14.33 -2.99 -2.45
N GLN A 91 14.84 -4.21 -2.53
CA GLN A 91 15.76 -4.62 -3.60
C GLN A 91 15.04 -4.98 -4.90
N ILE A 92 13.73 -5.17 -4.89
CA ILE A 92 12.99 -5.43 -6.13
C ILE A 92 12.73 -4.13 -6.89
N TYR A 93 12.74 -4.20 -8.22
CA TYR A 93 12.62 -3.03 -9.10
C TYR A 93 11.36 -2.19 -8.83
N ASP A 94 10.24 -2.84 -8.61
CA ASP A 94 8.92 -2.24 -8.40
C ASP A 94 8.43 -2.37 -6.95
N TYR A 95 9.34 -2.23 -5.98
CA TYR A 95 9.00 -2.34 -4.56
C TYR A 95 7.80 -1.47 -4.19
N PRO A 96 6.86 -1.97 -3.38
CA PRO A 96 5.72 -1.19 -2.93
C PRO A 96 6.16 -0.04 -2.02
N PHE A 97 5.59 1.15 -2.21
CA PHE A 97 5.90 2.31 -1.36
C PHE A 97 5.41 2.17 0.08
N GLY A 98 4.53 1.22 0.32
CA GLY A 98 4.06 0.89 1.66
C GLY A 98 3.41 -0.47 1.70
N ILE A 99 3.50 -1.10 2.86
CA ILE A 99 2.97 -2.43 3.14
C ILE A 99 2.12 -2.42 4.39
N PHE A 100 1.17 -3.33 4.45
CA PHE A 100 0.44 -3.63 5.68
C PHE A 100 1.12 -4.76 6.42
N ARG A 101 1.28 -4.59 7.74
CA ARG A 101 1.82 -5.62 8.62
C ARG A 101 0.82 -5.92 9.72
N LYS A 102 0.57 -7.19 9.97
CA LYS A 102 -0.16 -7.66 11.14
C LYS A 102 0.70 -8.67 11.89
N GLY A 103 0.81 -8.47 13.21
CA GLY A 103 1.66 -9.32 14.04
C GLY A 103 3.10 -8.82 14.16
N ARG A 104 4.01 -9.69 14.58
CA ARG A 104 5.42 -9.37 14.81
C ARG A 104 6.21 -9.41 13.50
N PRO A 105 7.25 -8.58 13.34
CA PRO A 105 8.20 -8.74 12.26
C PRO A 105 8.81 -10.15 12.32
N VAL A 106 8.91 -10.79 11.17
CA VAL A 106 9.61 -12.06 11.06
C VAL A 106 11.06 -11.75 10.72
N ASP A 107 11.91 -11.84 11.72
CA ASP A 107 13.36 -11.66 11.58
C ASP A 107 14.01 -13.05 11.39
N SER A 108 13.76 -13.69 10.24
CA SER A 108 14.34 -14.98 9.93
C SER A 108 15.30 -14.92 8.74
N CYS A 109 16.47 -15.50 8.91
CA CYS A 109 17.44 -15.66 7.84
C CYS A 109 16.95 -16.59 6.71
N LEU A 110 16.02 -17.49 7.02
CA LEU A 110 15.45 -18.45 6.10
C LEU A 110 14.02 -18.04 5.71
N SER A 111 13.78 -17.93 4.43
CA SER A 111 12.47 -17.62 3.86
C SER A 111 12.11 -18.68 2.83
N LEU A 112 10.91 -19.21 2.91
CA LEU A 112 10.34 -20.11 1.93
C LEU A 112 9.20 -19.40 1.19
N ALA A 113 9.29 -19.34 -0.12
CA ALA A 113 8.20 -18.85 -0.95
C ALA A 113 7.26 -20.01 -1.29
N MET A 114 5.98 -19.87 -0.90
CA MET A 114 4.93 -20.80 -1.30
C MET A 114 4.00 -20.14 -2.29
N GLY A 115 3.77 -20.78 -3.43
CA GLY A 115 2.85 -20.31 -4.45
C GLY A 115 1.92 -21.43 -4.90
N GLY A 116 0.71 -21.09 -5.27
CA GLY A 116 -0.28 -22.07 -5.71
C GLY A 116 -1.46 -21.44 -6.44
N ALA A 117 -2.33 -22.29 -6.99
CA ALA A 117 -3.55 -21.86 -7.64
C ALA A 117 -4.59 -21.37 -6.62
N ARG A 118 -5.48 -20.43 -7.04
CA ARG A 118 -6.61 -19.97 -6.20
C ARG A 118 -7.58 -21.10 -5.85
N SER A 119 -7.72 -22.08 -6.74
CA SER A 119 -8.41 -23.34 -6.48
C SER A 119 -7.37 -24.44 -6.35
N CYS A 120 -7.01 -24.79 -5.12
CA CYS A 120 -6.04 -25.85 -4.85
C CYS A 120 -6.74 -27.20 -4.63
N THR A 121 -6.02 -28.30 -4.87
CA THR A 121 -6.45 -29.64 -4.46
C THR A 121 -6.40 -29.79 -2.92
N LEU A 122 -7.10 -30.79 -2.40
CA LEU A 122 -7.03 -31.11 -0.95
C LEU A 122 -5.57 -31.35 -0.52
N TYR A 123 -4.82 -32.12 -1.27
CA TYR A 123 -3.39 -32.35 -1.03
C TYR A 123 -2.58 -31.05 -1.01
N GLY A 124 -2.81 -30.14 -1.95
CA GLY A 124 -2.11 -28.84 -2.00
C GLY A 124 -2.40 -27.98 -0.77
N ARG A 125 -3.62 -28.03 -0.21
CA ARG A 125 -4.00 -27.35 1.03
C ARG A 125 -3.29 -27.97 2.23
N GLU A 126 -3.36 -29.29 2.37
CA GLU A 126 -2.72 -29.99 3.48
C GLU A 126 -1.20 -29.78 3.51
N MET A 127 -0.56 -29.80 2.32
CA MET A 127 0.88 -29.52 2.23
C MET A 127 1.23 -28.08 2.58
N ALA A 128 0.41 -27.09 2.16
CA ALA A 128 0.63 -25.70 2.53
C ALA A 128 0.47 -25.48 4.05
N GLU A 129 -0.52 -26.10 4.66
CA GLU A 129 -0.74 -26.04 6.12
C GLU A 129 0.40 -26.74 6.89
N TYR A 130 0.92 -27.85 6.38
CA TYR A 130 2.05 -28.56 6.98
C TYR A 130 3.35 -27.76 6.94
N MET A 131 3.57 -26.97 5.87
CA MET A 131 4.81 -26.20 5.64
C MET A 131 4.77 -24.80 6.26
N ALA A 132 3.61 -24.27 6.66
CA ALA A 132 3.44 -22.94 7.24
C ALA A 132 3.52 -22.92 8.76
#